data_5ea8e66dd412117d51f05642bf510dcd
#
_entry.id   5ea8e66dd412117d51f05642bf510dcd
#
_cell.length_a   1.000
_cell.length_b   1.000
_cell.length_c   1.000
_cell.angle_alpha   90.00
_cell.angle_beta   90.00
_cell.angle_gamma   90.00
#
_symmetry.space_group_name_H-M   'P 1'
#
loop_
_entity.id
_entity.type
_entity.pdbx_description
1 polymer ?
#
loop_
_entity_poly.entity_id
_entity_poly.type
_entity_poly.pdbx_seq_one_letter_code
_entity_poly.pdbx_strand_id
1 'polypeptide(L)'
;DGRCLDEALVESSRQLLRDSSGNLVLVLHQLGNHGPAYYRRYPQAFRRFVPTCDDEDLSHCSREQVANSYDNALLYTDHVLGSTIDLLKDAEHDYDTAMLYVSDHGESLGENGLYLHGVPYAIAPQEQTRVPMVMWFSAGFAARNQLDLGCLRERAGQPASHDNLFHTVL
;
A
#
# COMPACT_ATOMS: atom_id res chain seq x y z
N ASP A 1 -22.35 -2.92 -2.26
CA ASP A 1 -22.24 -4.33 -2.65
C ASP A 1 -21.81 -5.25 -1.49
N GLY A 2 -21.70 -4.71 -0.27
CA GLY A 2 -21.39 -5.46 0.96
C GLY A 2 -19.91 -5.86 1.14
N ARG A 3 -19.02 -5.43 0.23
CA ARG A 3 -17.58 -5.64 0.38
C ARG A 3 -16.99 -4.61 1.33
N CYS A 4 -16.11 -5.03 2.24
CA CYS A 4 -15.30 -4.14 3.04
C CYS A 4 -14.02 -3.84 2.23
N LEU A 5 -13.91 -2.63 1.71
CA LEU A 5 -12.74 -2.15 0.97
C LEU A 5 -11.83 -1.35 1.89
N ASP A 6 -10.56 -1.23 1.54
CA ASP A 6 -9.51 -0.62 2.38
C ASP A 6 -9.77 0.85 2.75
N GLU A 7 -10.58 1.57 1.98
CA GLU A 7 -11.04 2.92 2.31
C GLU A 7 -11.76 3.00 3.67
N ALA A 8 -12.36 1.90 4.13
CA ALA A 8 -12.97 1.82 5.47
C ALA A 8 -11.94 2.04 6.60
N LEU A 9 -10.66 1.71 6.36
CA LEU A 9 -9.58 1.97 7.31
C LEU A 9 -9.33 3.48 7.48
N VAL A 10 -9.40 4.23 6.38
CA VAL A 10 -9.22 5.70 6.39
C VAL A 10 -10.35 6.35 7.19
N GLU A 11 -11.61 5.93 6.97
CA GLU A 11 -12.76 6.48 7.70
C GLU A 11 -12.70 6.14 9.20
N SER A 12 -12.31 4.91 9.54
CA SER A 12 -12.10 4.52 10.95
C SER A 12 -10.97 5.34 11.59
N SER A 13 -9.90 5.62 10.86
CA SER A 13 -8.79 6.45 11.33
C SER A 13 -9.22 7.89 11.56
N ARG A 14 -10.09 8.43 10.70
CA ARG A 14 -10.67 9.77 10.87
C ARG A 14 -11.43 9.90 12.19
N GLN A 15 -12.20 8.90 12.56
CA GLN A 15 -12.92 8.88 13.85
C GLN A 15 -11.94 8.79 15.03
N LEU A 16 -10.95 7.90 14.95
CA LEU A 16 -9.93 7.73 16.00
C LEU A 16 -9.14 9.02 16.24
N LEU A 17 -8.76 9.74 15.19
CA LEU A 17 -8.05 11.03 15.31
C LEU A 17 -8.89 12.08 16.03
N ARG A 18 -10.20 12.14 15.78
CA ARG A 18 -11.10 13.09 16.48
C ARG A 18 -11.28 12.76 17.96
N ASP A 19 -11.29 11.47 18.30
CA ASP A 19 -11.61 11.01 19.64
C ASP A 19 -10.37 10.84 20.54
N SER A 20 -9.17 10.98 19.94
CA SER A 20 -7.91 10.74 20.63
C SER A 20 -7.23 12.04 21.07
N SER A 21 -6.35 11.93 22.06
CA SER A 21 -5.45 13.01 22.50
C SER A 21 -4.06 12.46 22.79
N GLY A 22 -3.04 13.31 22.66
CA GLY A 22 -1.62 12.92 22.83
C GLY A 22 -1.05 12.22 21.59
N ASN A 23 0.05 11.52 21.77
CA ASN A 23 0.72 10.82 20.66
C ASN A 23 -0.08 9.58 20.24
N LEU A 24 -0.24 9.41 18.93
CA LEU A 24 -1.02 8.32 18.36
C LEU A 24 -0.20 7.58 17.29
N VAL A 25 -0.20 6.26 17.34
CA VAL A 25 0.32 5.38 16.28
C VAL A 25 -0.82 4.52 15.79
N LEU A 26 -1.15 4.65 14.50
CA LEU A 26 -2.15 3.81 13.84
C LEU A 26 -1.46 2.83 12.89
N VAL A 27 -1.77 1.56 13.02
CA VAL A 27 -1.31 0.52 12.09
C VAL A 27 -2.51 0.10 11.25
N LEU A 28 -2.47 0.41 9.95
CA LEU A 28 -3.53 0.09 9.00
C LEU A 28 -3.08 -1.11 8.15
N HIS A 29 -3.64 -2.28 8.43
CA HIS A 29 -3.37 -3.47 7.64
C HIS A 29 -4.36 -3.54 6.48
N GLN A 30 -3.91 -3.14 5.31
CA GLN A 30 -4.70 -3.16 4.08
C GLN A 30 -4.72 -4.58 3.48
N LEU A 31 -5.80 -4.93 2.82
CA LEU A 31 -5.87 -6.11 1.99
C LEU A 31 -5.18 -5.88 0.63
N GLY A 32 -5.15 -4.63 0.19
CA GLY A 32 -4.39 -4.17 -0.96
C GLY A 32 -4.65 -4.96 -2.23
N ASN A 33 -3.57 -5.33 -2.89
CA ASN A 33 -3.57 -6.08 -4.15
C ASN A 33 -3.51 -7.60 -3.97
N HIS A 34 -3.84 -8.12 -2.79
CA HIS A 34 -3.71 -9.55 -2.49
C HIS A 34 -4.61 -10.43 -3.38
N GLY A 35 -3.98 -11.39 -4.06
CA GLY A 35 -4.66 -12.37 -4.94
C GLY A 35 -5.37 -13.51 -4.18
N PRO A 36 -5.97 -14.44 -4.91
CA PRO A 36 -6.14 -14.43 -6.37
C PRO A 36 -7.30 -13.54 -6.87
N ALA A 37 -8.22 -13.15 -5.99
CA ALA A 37 -9.45 -12.44 -6.37
C ALA A 37 -9.20 -10.91 -6.52
N TYR A 38 -8.25 -10.50 -7.35
CA TYR A 38 -7.91 -9.08 -7.57
C TYR A 38 -9.12 -8.22 -7.91
N TYR A 39 -10.07 -8.73 -8.72
CA TYR A 39 -11.30 -8.03 -9.13
C TYR A 39 -12.20 -7.64 -7.96
N ARG A 40 -12.00 -8.22 -6.78
CA ARG A 40 -12.72 -7.90 -5.54
C ARG A 40 -12.05 -6.81 -4.71
N ARG A 41 -10.84 -6.38 -5.07
CA ARG A 41 -10.02 -5.45 -4.26
C ARG A 41 -10.32 -3.99 -4.53
N TYR A 42 -11.10 -3.67 -5.54
CA TYR A 42 -11.43 -2.30 -5.94
C TYR A 42 -12.91 -2.14 -6.29
N PRO A 43 -13.48 -0.93 -6.12
CA PRO A 43 -14.84 -0.63 -6.58
C PRO A 43 -14.86 -0.43 -8.09
N GLN A 44 -16.04 -0.54 -8.68
CA GLN A 44 -16.24 -0.42 -10.14
C GLN A 44 -15.66 0.87 -10.75
N ALA A 45 -15.63 1.97 -9.99
CA ALA A 45 -15.05 3.23 -10.45
C ALA A 45 -13.56 3.15 -10.78
N PHE A 46 -12.84 2.17 -10.21
CA PHE A 46 -11.42 1.92 -10.43
C PHE A 46 -11.14 0.85 -11.49
N ARG A 47 -12.17 0.29 -12.13
CA ARG A 47 -12.00 -0.66 -13.24
C ARG A 47 -11.64 0.09 -14.53
N ARG A 48 -10.37 0.48 -14.66
CA ARG A 48 -9.83 1.27 -15.77
C ARG A 48 -9.18 0.40 -16.84
N PHE A 49 -8.45 -0.62 -16.41
CA PHE A 49 -7.75 -1.57 -17.28
C PHE A 49 -8.66 -2.75 -17.57
N VAL A 50 -8.90 -3.02 -18.85
CA VAL A 50 -9.83 -4.09 -19.30
C VAL A 50 -9.24 -4.79 -20.53
N PRO A 51 -9.56 -6.08 -20.77
CA PRO A 51 -10.46 -6.93 -20.00
C PRO A 51 -9.87 -7.35 -18.67
N THR A 52 -10.72 -7.70 -17.69
CA THR A 52 -10.29 -8.16 -16.34
C THR A 52 -10.52 -9.66 -16.16
N CYS A 53 -9.75 -10.25 -15.22
CA CYS A 53 -10.01 -11.58 -14.69
C CYS A 53 -11.00 -11.45 -13.53
N ASP A 54 -12.23 -11.88 -13.73
CA ASP A 54 -13.30 -11.84 -12.72
C ASP A 54 -13.53 -13.24 -12.13
N ASP A 55 -12.44 -14.04 -12.03
CA ASP A 55 -12.40 -15.41 -11.48
C ASP A 55 -11.31 -15.53 -10.42
N GLU A 56 -11.52 -16.37 -9.42
CA GLU A 56 -10.50 -16.71 -8.41
C GLU A 56 -9.52 -17.77 -8.93
N ASP A 57 -9.93 -18.59 -9.91
CA ASP A 57 -9.03 -19.48 -10.61
C ASP A 57 -8.38 -18.74 -11.78
N LEU A 58 -7.16 -18.25 -11.55
CA LEU A 58 -6.40 -17.48 -12.53
C LEU A 58 -6.07 -18.26 -13.81
N SER A 59 -6.17 -19.61 -13.79
CA SER A 59 -5.95 -20.45 -14.98
C SER A 59 -7.04 -20.27 -16.04
N HIS A 60 -8.22 -19.76 -15.67
CA HIS A 60 -9.31 -19.44 -16.58
C HIS A 60 -9.12 -18.11 -17.32
N CYS A 61 -8.10 -17.34 -16.95
CA CYS A 61 -7.88 -16.00 -17.48
C CYS A 61 -6.58 -15.91 -18.28
N SER A 62 -6.55 -15.01 -19.25
CA SER A 62 -5.30 -14.66 -19.89
C SER A 62 -4.41 -13.86 -18.93
N ARG A 63 -3.09 -13.89 -19.17
CA ARG A 63 -2.15 -13.08 -18.40
C ARG A 63 -2.49 -11.58 -18.41
N GLU A 64 -2.97 -11.06 -19.55
CA GLU A 64 -3.43 -9.68 -19.67
C GLU A 64 -4.61 -9.39 -18.74
N GLN A 65 -5.59 -10.29 -18.67
CA GLN A 65 -6.73 -10.12 -17.77
C GLN A 65 -6.31 -10.11 -16.29
N VAL A 66 -5.38 -10.98 -15.92
CA VAL A 66 -4.82 -11.02 -14.55
C VAL A 66 -4.09 -9.72 -14.24
N ALA A 67 -3.19 -9.28 -15.13
CA ALA A 67 -2.45 -8.02 -14.97
C ALA A 67 -3.40 -6.82 -14.86
N ASN A 68 -4.39 -6.69 -15.76
CA ASN A 68 -5.37 -5.61 -15.72
C ASN A 68 -6.17 -5.58 -14.40
N SER A 69 -6.51 -6.75 -13.86
CA SER A 69 -7.21 -6.82 -12.57
C SER A 69 -6.33 -6.38 -11.41
N TYR A 70 -5.04 -6.76 -11.44
CA TYR A 70 -4.04 -6.33 -10.47
C TYR A 70 -3.78 -4.82 -10.56
N ASP A 71 -3.63 -4.27 -11.76
CA ASP A 71 -3.38 -2.84 -12.00
C ASP A 71 -4.55 -1.98 -11.52
N ASN A 72 -5.80 -2.44 -11.70
CA ASN A 72 -6.97 -1.77 -11.14
C ASN A 72 -6.95 -1.79 -9.59
N ALA A 73 -6.52 -2.89 -8.97
CA ALA A 73 -6.36 -2.95 -7.53
C ALA A 73 -5.23 -2.03 -7.04
N LEU A 74 -4.11 -1.96 -7.77
CA LEU A 74 -3.01 -1.05 -7.49
C LEU A 74 -3.44 0.42 -7.57
N LEU A 75 -4.22 0.78 -8.60
CA LEU A 75 -4.79 2.11 -8.74
C LEU A 75 -5.68 2.49 -7.54
N TYR A 76 -6.41 1.51 -6.99
CA TYR A 76 -7.22 1.74 -5.80
C TYR A 76 -6.36 1.84 -4.53
N THR A 77 -5.31 1.04 -4.40
CA THR A 77 -4.33 1.16 -3.29
C THR A 77 -3.69 2.55 -3.27
N ASP A 78 -3.29 3.07 -4.43
CA ASP A 78 -2.76 4.44 -4.57
C ASP A 78 -3.78 5.49 -4.09
N HIS A 79 -5.05 5.34 -4.46
CA HIS A 79 -6.13 6.20 -3.98
C HIS A 79 -6.28 6.14 -2.44
N VAL A 80 -6.21 4.96 -1.84
CA VAL A 80 -6.31 4.80 -0.37
C VAL A 80 -5.13 5.47 0.34
N LEU A 81 -3.92 5.34 -0.22
CA LEU A 81 -2.73 6.04 0.30
C LEU A 81 -2.87 7.55 0.17
N GLY A 82 -3.34 8.04 -0.97
CA GLY A 82 -3.63 9.46 -1.18
C GLY A 82 -4.64 9.99 -0.18
N SER A 83 -5.74 9.26 0.03
CA SER A 83 -6.78 9.59 1.02
C SER A 83 -6.24 9.59 2.47
N THR A 84 -5.30 8.68 2.77
CA THR A 84 -4.62 8.66 4.07
C THR A 84 -3.74 9.90 4.25
N ILE A 85 -2.99 10.30 3.23
CA ILE A 85 -2.18 11.52 3.26
C ILE A 85 -3.07 12.76 3.44
N ASP A 86 -4.20 12.82 2.76
CA ASP A 86 -5.13 13.94 2.89
C ASP A 86 -5.76 13.99 4.29
N LEU A 87 -6.11 12.84 4.88
CA LEU A 87 -6.53 12.75 6.27
C LEU A 87 -5.46 13.28 7.25
N LEU A 88 -4.18 12.95 7.00
CA LEU A 88 -3.06 13.39 7.84
C LEU A 88 -2.79 14.90 7.68
N LYS A 89 -2.97 15.46 6.48
CA LYS A 89 -2.93 16.92 6.25
C LYS A 89 -4.05 17.64 6.98
N ASP A 90 -5.28 17.11 6.93
CA ASP A 90 -6.41 17.68 7.65
C ASP A 90 -6.17 17.70 9.18
N ALA A 91 -5.39 16.75 9.69
CA ALA A 91 -5.03 16.65 11.11
C ALA A 91 -3.82 17.52 11.53
N GLU A 92 -3.15 18.22 10.59
CA GLU A 92 -1.97 19.03 10.91
C GLU A 92 -2.24 20.20 11.87
N HIS A 93 -3.50 20.58 12.06
CA HIS A 93 -3.87 21.56 13.08
C HIS A 93 -3.56 21.09 14.51
N ASP A 94 -3.71 19.79 14.77
CA ASP A 94 -3.61 19.20 16.12
C ASP A 94 -2.39 18.29 16.28
N TYR A 95 -1.82 17.77 15.17
CA TYR A 95 -0.76 16.78 15.16
C TYR A 95 0.37 17.13 14.18
N ASP A 96 1.59 16.80 14.57
CA ASP A 96 2.69 16.63 13.63
C ASP A 96 2.59 15.21 13.05
N THR A 97 2.27 15.10 11.77
CA THR A 97 1.84 13.84 11.16
C THR A 97 2.88 13.23 10.23
N ALA A 98 2.91 11.90 10.18
CA ALA A 98 3.74 11.14 9.26
C ALA A 98 3.02 9.87 8.82
N MET A 99 3.35 9.37 7.62
CA MET A 99 2.93 8.08 7.11
C MET A 99 4.15 7.29 6.63
N LEU A 100 4.19 6.02 6.98
CA LEU A 100 5.07 5.03 6.37
C LEU A 100 4.21 3.92 5.82
N TYR A 101 4.31 3.67 4.53
CA TYR A 101 3.69 2.54 3.85
C TYR A 101 4.78 1.61 3.34
N VAL A 102 4.58 0.32 3.52
CA VAL A 102 5.39 -0.73 2.91
C VAL A 102 4.49 -1.93 2.61
N SER A 103 4.66 -2.52 1.43
CA SER A 103 4.04 -3.82 1.16
C SER A 103 4.84 -4.92 1.85
N ASP A 104 4.17 -5.93 2.38
CA ASP A 104 4.78 -7.09 3.03
C ASP A 104 5.43 -8.05 2.02
N HIS A 105 4.83 -8.22 0.85
CA HIS A 105 5.35 -8.99 -0.28
C HIS A 105 4.81 -8.45 -1.62
N GLY A 106 5.38 -8.91 -2.70
CA GLY A 106 4.87 -8.69 -4.05
C GLY A 106 4.06 -9.88 -4.56
N GLU A 107 3.63 -9.82 -5.82
CA GLU A 107 2.80 -10.83 -6.48
C GLU A 107 3.38 -11.14 -7.87
N SER A 108 3.47 -12.42 -8.21
CA SER A 108 3.72 -12.88 -9.58
C SER A 108 2.41 -12.94 -10.36
N LEU A 109 2.42 -12.40 -11.57
CA LEU A 109 1.25 -12.30 -12.47
C LEU A 109 1.41 -13.17 -13.72
N GLY A 110 2.14 -14.28 -13.60
CA GLY A 110 2.40 -15.24 -14.67
C GLY A 110 3.85 -15.19 -15.22
N GLU A 111 4.76 -14.46 -14.56
CA GLU A 111 6.19 -14.48 -14.88
C GLU A 111 6.74 -15.89 -14.65
N ASN A 112 7.42 -16.44 -15.68
CA ASN A 112 7.93 -17.82 -15.66
C ASN A 112 6.87 -18.90 -15.32
N GLY A 113 5.58 -18.62 -15.57
CA GLY A 113 4.45 -19.51 -15.22
C GLY A 113 4.09 -19.47 -13.74
N LEU A 114 4.64 -18.56 -12.96
CA LEU A 114 4.33 -18.37 -11.55
C LEU A 114 3.21 -17.34 -11.37
N TYR A 115 2.31 -17.62 -10.43
CA TYR A 115 1.25 -16.72 -10.01
C TYR A 115 1.25 -16.60 -8.49
N LEU A 116 0.74 -15.48 -7.98
CA LEU A 116 0.64 -15.20 -6.55
C LEU A 116 2.02 -15.10 -5.87
N HIS A 117 2.09 -15.45 -4.61
CA HIS A 117 3.29 -15.39 -3.76
C HIS A 117 3.48 -16.72 -3.00
N GLY A 118 4.51 -16.79 -2.14
CA GLY A 118 4.77 -17.94 -1.26
C GLY A 118 5.89 -18.86 -1.76
N VAL A 119 6.59 -18.48 -2.83
CA VAL A 119 7.83 -19.17 -3.21
C VAL A 119 8.90 -18.91 -2.13
N PRO A 120 9.64 -19.94 -1.68
CA PRO A 120 10.70 -19.74 -0.70
C PRO A 120 11.66 -18.62 -1.10
N TYR A 121 12.02 -17.72 -0.19
CA TYR A 121 12.78 -16.51 -0.44
C TYR A 121 14.07 -16.74 -1.26
N ALA A 122 14.76 -17.86 -1.00
CA ALA A 122 16.02 -18.18 -1.72
C ALA A 122 15.86 -18.38 -3.22
N ILE A 123 14.63 -18.64 -3.71
CA ILE A 123 14.33 -18.88 -5.12
C ILE A 123 13.15 -18.02 -5.61
N ALA A 124 12.64 -17.15 -4.76
CA ALA A 124 11.52 -16.28 -5.11
C ALA A 124 11.94 -15.27 -6.19
N PRO A 125 11.10 -15.05 -7.20
CA PRO A 125 11.36 -14.03 -8.21
C PRO A 125 11.25 -12.63 -7.60
N GLN A 126 11.86 -11.65 -8.27
CA GLN A 126 11.86 -10.27 -7.78
C GLN A 126 10.44 -9.66 -7.67
N GLU A 127 9.51 -10.14 -8.47
CA GLU A 127 8.10 -9.75 -8.45
C GLU A 127 7.43 -10.05 -7.10
N GLN A 128 7.93 -11.03 -6.36
CA GLN A 128 7.44 -11.37 -5.02
C GLN A 128 8.24 -10.73 -3.88
N THR A 129 9.46 -10.26 -4.15
CA THR A 129 10.39 -9.81 -3.10
C THR A 129 10.72 -8.32 -3.17
N ARG A 130 10.53 -7.68 -4.34
CA ARG A 130 10.78 -6.26 -4.52
C ARG A 130 9.48 -5.47 -4.38
N VAL A 131 9.34 -4.76 -3.28
CA VAL A 131 8.10 -4.06 -2.92
C VAL A 131 8.32 -2.56 -2.77
N PRO A 132 7.29 -1.73 -2.94
CA PRO A 132 7.37 -0.31 -2.69
C PRO A 132 7.39 0.00 -1.19
N MET A 133 8.13 1.05 -0.82
CA MET A 133 8.04 1.73 0.46
C MET A 133 7.82 3.22 0.20
N VAL A 134 6.82 3.82 0.84
CA VAL A 134 6.48 5.23 0.70
C VAL A 134 6.50 5.89 2.07
N MET A 135 7.18 7.03 2.17
CA MET A 135 7.17 7.87 3.37
C MET A 135 6.60 9.23 3.03
N TRP A 136 5.73 9.73 3.88
CA TRP A 136 5.23 11.09 3.82
C TRP A 136 5.33 11.74 5.20
N PHE A 137 5.72 13.01 5.27
CA PHE A 137 5.90 13.76 6.51
C PHE A 137 5.27 15.15 6.37
N SER A 138 4.52 15.59 7.38
CA SER A 138 4.13 16.99 7.49
C SER A 138 5.36 17.87 7.76
N ALA A 139 5.23 19.16 7.45
CA ALA A 139 6.30 20.12 7.72
C ALA A 139 6.63 20.19 9.23
N GLY A 140 5.60 20.14 10.09
CA GLY A 140 5.75 20.12 11.55
C GLY A 140 6.51 18.90 12.03
N PHE A 141 6.13 17.70 11.55
CA PHE A 141 6.84 16.47 11.90
C PHE A 141 8.31 16.49 11.49
N ALA A 142 8.57 16.92 10.25
CA ALA A 142 9.94 17.00 9.74
C ALA A 142 10.81 17.99 10.57
N ALA A 143 10.28 19.15 10.88
CA ALA A 143 10.99 20.17 11.66
C ALA A 143 11.25 19.70 13.09
N ARG A 144 10.25 19.14 13.79
CA ARG A 144 10.37 18.64 15.16
C ARG A 144 11.39 17.53 15.29
N ASN A 145 11.41 16.62 14.31
CA ASN A 145 12.35 15.48 14.33
C ASN A 145 13.65 15.75 13.58
N GLN A 146 13.89 16.99 13.14
CA GLN A 146 15.09 17.42 12.43
C GLN A 146 15.40 16.55 11.19
N LEU A 147 14.35 16.15 10.46
CA LEU A 147 14.50 15.33 9.27
C LEU A 147 15.02 16.15 8.09
N ASP A 148 16.12 15.72 7.51
CA ASP A 148 16.61 16.24 6.24
C ASP A 148 15.88 15.56 5.09
N LEU A 149 14.77 16.20 4.65
CA LEU A 149 13.95 15.68 3.54
C LEU A 149 14.71 15.69 2.20
N GLY A 150 15.75 16.52 2.04
CA GLY A 150 16.63 16.52 0.86
C GLY A 150 17.44 15.22 0.84
N CYS A 151 18.14 14.92 1.94
CA CYS A 151 18.90 13.69 2.10
C CYS A 151 18.01 12.44 1.93
N LEU A 152 16.80 12.44 2.50
CA LEU A 152 15.85 11.31 2.34
C LEU A 152 15.47 11.08 0.87
N ARG A 153 15.20 12.15 0.10
CA ARG A 153 14.90 12.05 -1.33
C ARG A 153 16.08 11.51 -2.14
N GLU A 154 17.30 11.99 -1.86
CA GLU A 154 18.50 11.49 -2.52
C GLU A 154 18.74 10.00 -2.25
N ARG A 155 18.39 9.53 -1.06
CA ARG A 155 18.54 8.14 -0.64
C ARG A 155 17.37 7.23 -1.02
N ALA A 156 16.22 7.77 -1.44
CA ALA A 156 15.03 6.99 -1.78
C ALA A 156 15.26 5.94 -2.91
N GLY A 157 16.30 6.14 -3.75
CA GLY A 157 16.70 5.18 -4.78
C GLY A 157 17.68 4.09 -4.30
N GLN A 158 18.12 4.14 -3.04
CA GLN A 158 19.05 3.14 -2.50
C GLN A 158 18.30 1.88 -2.06
N PRO A 159 18.94 0.70 -2.14
CA PRO A 159 18.35 -0.53 -1.63
C PRO A 159 18.03 -0.44 -0.15
N ALA A 160 16.82 -0.89 0.21
CA ALA A 160 16.39 -1.08 1.59
C ALA A 160 15.72 -2.45 1.71
N SER A 161 15.55 -2.95 2.93
CA SER A 161 14.82 -4.18 3.21
C SER A 161 13.87 -4.00 4.38
N HIS A 162 12.97 -4.96 4.57
CA HIS A 162 12.08 -4.98 5.74
C HIS A 162 12.84 -4.98 7.07
N ASP A 163 14.10 -5.46 7.10
CA ASP A 163 14.96 -5.40 8.29
C ASP A 163 15.23 -3.96 8.76
N ASN A 164 15.17 -3.00 7.84
CA ASN A 164 15.34 -1.59 8.18
C ASN A 164 14.09 -0.99 8.85
N LEU A 165 12.91 -1.60 8.68
CA LEU A 165 11.64 -1.03 9.13
C LEU A 165 11.62 -0.80 10.65
N PHE A 166 12.04 -1.79 11.43
CA PHE A 166 12.08 -1.68 12.88
C PHE A 166 12.91 -0.47 13.34
N HIS A 167 14.11 -0.31 12.80
CA HIS A 167 15.02 0.80 13.16
C HIS A 167 14.58 2.16 12.58
N THR A 168 13.66 2.15 11.61
CA THR A 168 13.12 3.38 11.03
C THR A 168 11.97 3.94 11.87
N VAL A 169 11.20 3.06 12.52
CA VAL A 169 9.98 3.42 13.27
C VAL A 169 10.28 3.64 14.76
N LEU A 170 11.29 2.97 15.32
CA LEU A 170 11.69 3.04 16.74
C LEU A 170 13.02 3.76 16.93
#